data_f73bc94e6812fe3bb04a75f40bc90b7e
#
_entry.id   f73bc94e6812fe3bb04a75f40bc90b7e
#
_cell.length_a   1.000
_cell.length_b   1.000
_cell.length_c   1.000
_cell.angle_alpha   90.00
_cell.angle_beta   90.00
_cell.angle_gamma   90.00
#
_symmetry.space_group_name_H-M   'P 1'
#
loop_
_entity.id
_entity.type
_entity.pdbx_description
1 polymer ?
#
loop_
_entity_poly.entity_id
_entity_poly.type
_entity_poly.pdbx_seq_one_letter_code
_entity_poly.pdbx_strand_id
1 'polypeptide(L)'
;FISHISVADKDCHRQIQGKVSMNHIFSYQHYRLYQSGYSEDNEGSVFSVSHDPYGIGITYAGYTLLLLSTVFFFFSPQSRFRQLLKSPLLHRSLTVILLLFAFSLNSNFLKANSPSPKVLPREVAEHFGDLYILYNNRICPLQTFARDFTIKLYGSSSYKGLTPEEVLTGWLFYYDSWKNEPIIRIKSNEARKLLEIEGNYARLKDYISTINEYKLEKMMNHIRSGEQVTDKRGIEEADEKFNIINLVCTGAMMKIFPCRNIAGKTLEWYSQSDQLPQDMDNDKWVFIRKSMSYVNEMIVMKKYNDACLLLEKIKKYQQKECDG
;
A
#
# COMPACT_ATOMS: atom_id res chain seq x y z
N PHE A 1 -4.00 -7.86 -20.69
CA PHE A 1 -4.28 -7.76 -22.14
C PHE A 1 -3.09 -7.15 -22.86
N ILE A 2 -2.69 -7.79 -23.97
CA ILE A 2 -1.63 -7.32 -24.87
C ILE A 2 -2.24 -7.31 -26.27
N SER A 3 -2.22 -6.15 -26.93
CA SER A 3 -2.70 -6.00 -28.31
C SER A 3 -1.52 -6.07 -29.28
N HIS A 4 -1.64 -6.92 -30.27
CA HIS A 4 -0.69 -7.00 -31.37
C HIS A 4 -1.15 -6.07 -32.50
N ILE A 5 -0.31 -5.12 -32.88
CA ILE A 5 -0.60 -4.15 -33.91
C ILE A 5 0.35 -4.31 -35.09
N SER A 6 -0.14 -4.02 -36.27
CA SER A 6 0.65 -3.92 -37.49
C SER A 6 0.47 -2.51 -38.07
N VAL A 7 1.56 -1.78 -38.15
CA VAL A 7 1.59 -0.42 -38.72
C VAL A 7 2.19 -0.51 -40.11
N ALA A 8 1.40 -0.08 -41.12
CA ALA A 8 1.84 0.02 -42.50
C ALA A 8 2.23 1.47 -42.79
N ASP A 9 3.51 1.68 -43.04
CA ASP A 9 4.02 2.97 -43.48
C ASP A 9 3.93 3.04 -45.00
N LYS A 10 3.10 3.99 -45.50
CA LYS A 10 2.85 4.15 -46.95
C LYS A 10 4.04 4.79 -47.67
N ASP A 11 4.82 5.59 -46.95
CA ASP A 11 5.93 6.33 -47.58
C ASP A 11 7.18 5.44 -47.76
N CYS A 12 7.39 4.51 -46.80
CA CYS A 12 8.54 3.60 -46.81
C CYS A 12 8.22 2.16 -47.24
N HIS A 13 6.95 1.84 -47.57
CA HIS A 13 6.47 0.50 -47.94
C HIS A 13 6.90 -0.59 -46.90
N ARG A 14 6.94 -0.23 -45.60
CA ARG A 14 7.32 -1.14 -44.54
C ARG A 14 6.11 -1.46 -43.66
N GLN A 15 5.96 -2.73 -43.33
CA GLN A 15 5.06 -3.18 -42.28
C GLN A 15 5.86 -3.47 -41.02
N ILE A 16 5.50 -2.83 -39.93
CA ILE A 16 6.14 -3.02 -38.61
C ILE A 16 5.10 -3.56 -37.66
N GLN A 17 5.45 -4.70 -37.02
CA GLN A 17 4.61 -5.33 -36.02
C GLN A 17 5.09 -4.90 -34.63
N GLY A 18 4.15 -4.61 -33.74
CA GLY A 18 4.43 -4.22 -32.39
C GLY A 18 3.40 -4.76 -31.40
N LYS A 19 3.75 -4.67 -30.13
CA LYS A 19 2.86 -5.02 -29.02
C LYS A 19 2.58 -3.77 -28.20
N VAL A 20 1.31 -3.58 -27.86
CA VAL A 20 0.87 -2.47 -27.00
C VAL A 20 0.11 -3.05 -25.81
N SER A 21 0.40 -2.55 -24.61
CA SER A 21 -0.34 -2.85 -23.39
C SER A 21 -0.45 -1.59 -22.52
N MET A 22 -1.24 -1.64 -21.45
CA MET A 22 -1.38 -0.50 -20.53
C MET A 22 -0.06 0.07 -20.02
N ASN A 23 0.97 -0.79 -19.85
CA ASN A 23 2.29 -0.39 -19.34
C ASN A 23 3.39 -0.41 -20.40
N HIS A 24 3.06 -0.73 -21.65
CA HIS A 24 4.04 -0.81 -22.74
C HIS A 24 3.50 -0.11 -23.97
N ILE A 25 4.05 1.06 -24.23
CA ILE A 25 3.68 1.91 -25.38
C ILE A 25 4.42 1.44 -26.64
N PHE A 26 3.77 1.53 -27.77
CA PHE A 26 4.43 1.36 -29.08
C PHE A 26 4.77 2.73 -29.66
N SER A 27 6.03 2.91 -30.06
CA SER A 27 6.51 4.17 -30.68
C SER A 27 7.10 3.87 -32.03
N TYR A 28 6.64 4.62 -33.03
CA TYR A 28 7.19 4.58 -34.39
C TYR A 28 7.30 6.00 -34.96
N GLN A 29 8.50 6.38 -35.43
CA GLN A 29 8.83 7.73 -35.80
C GLN A 29 8.44 8.71 -34.69
N HIS A 30 7.51 9.61 -34.86
CA HIS A 30 7.06 10.56 -33.83
C HIS A 30 5.66 10.22 -33.28
N TYR A 31 5.11 9.03 -33.64
CA TYR A 31 3.83 8.55 -33.16
C TYR A 31 4.02 7.63 -31.96
N ARG A 32 3.17 7.83 -30.97
CA ARG A 32 3.09 6.99 -29.79
C ARG A 32 1.67 6.47 -29.61
N LEU A 33 1.53 5.16 -29.51
CA LEU A 33 0.25 4.50 -29.32
C LEU A 33 0.16 4.00 -27.87
N TYR A 34 -0.90 4.42 -27.22
CA TYR A 34 -1.24 4.04 -25.85
C TYR A 34 -2.54 3.25 -25.88
N GLN A 35 -2.61 2.16 -25.15
CA GLN A 35 -3.86 1.45 -24.95
C GLN A 35 -4.67 2.17 -23.86
N SER A 36 -5.79 2.80 -24.25
CA SER A 36 -6.61 3.61 -23.37
C SER A 36 -7.86 2.89 -22.87
N GLY A 37 -8.26 1.80 -23.51
CA GLY A 37 -9.45 1.05 -23.11
C GLY A 37 -9.66 -0.20 -23.96
N TYR A 38 -10.80 -0.86 -23.70
CA TYR A 38 -11.30 -2.02 -24.45
C TYR A 38 -12.69 -1.70 -24.98
N SER A 39 -13.08 -2.37 -26.06
CA SER A 39 -14.48 -2.38 -26.50
C SER A 39 -15.34 -3.13 -25.48
N GLU A 40 -16.62 -2.75 -25.35
CA GLU A 40 -17.58 -3.41 -24.46
C GLU A 40 -17.72 -4.91 -24.75
N ASP A 41 -17.47 -5.32 -25.99
CA ASP A 41 -17.54 -6.72 -26.44
C ASP A 41 -16.26 -7.54 -26.16
N ASN A 42 -15.25 -6.97 -25.51
CA ASN A 42 -13.91 -7.55 -25.29
C ASN A 42 -13.17 -8.03 -26.56
N GLU A 43 -13.64 -7.72 -27.75
CA GLU A 43 -13.04 -8.12 -29.04
C GLU A 43 -12.13 -7.04 -29.64
N GLY A 44 -12.17 -5.82 -29.10
CA GLY A 44 -11.40 -4.69 -29.59
C GLY A 44 -10.63 -3.93 -28.51
N SER A 45 -9.57 -3.25 -28.92
CA SER A 45 -8.79 -2.34 -28.07
C SER A 45 -8.91 -0.92 -28.58
N VAL A 46 -9.08 0.02 -27.65
CA VAL A 46 -9.10 1.46 -27.96
C VAL A 46 -7.70 2.02 -27.75
N PHE A 47 -7.15 2.65 -28.79
CA PHE A 47 -5.83 3.26 -28.74
C PHE A 47 -5.94 4.77 -28.79
N SER A 48 -5.18 5.42 -27.93
CA SER A 48 -4.90 6.86 -28.01
C SER A 48 -3.59 7.05 -28.76
N VAL A 49 -3.61 7.86 -29.82
CA VAL A 49 -2.44 8.13 -30.65
C VAL A 49 -1.98 9.56 -30.41
N SER A 50 -0.72 9.73 -30.00
CA SER A 50 -0.08 11.04 -29.85
C SER A 50 0.97 11.20 -30.94
N HIS A 51 0.93 12.36 -31.62
CA HIS A 51 1.96 12.77 -32.58
C HIS A 51 2.60 14.07 -32.11
N ASP A 52 3.79 13.99 -31.59
CA ASP A 52 4.53 15.15 -31.08
C ASP A 52 6.01 15.10 -31.51
N PRO A 53 6.33 15.67 -32.68
CA PRO A 53 7.68 15.64 -33.22
C PRO A 53 8.66 16.55 -32.48
N TYR A 54 8.20 17.61 -31.84
CA TYR A 54 9.05 18.64 -31.26
C TYR A 54 8.93 18.78 -29.73
N GLY A 55 7.77 18.55 -29.16
CA GLY A 55 7.49 18.88 -27.76
C GLY A 55 8.39 18.16 -26.79
N ILE A 56 8.70 16.90 -27.06
CA ILE A 56 9.64 16.12 -26.22
C ILE A 56 11.04 16.70 -26.26
N GLY A 57 11.55 17.02 -27.46
CA GLY A 57 12.88 17.62 -27.62
C GLY A 57 12.99 18.97 -26.91
N ILE A 58 11.97 19.82 -27.06
CA ILE A 58 11.90 21.13 -26.40
C ILE A 58 11.83 20.98 -24.88
N THR A 59 11.05 20.02 -24.38
CA THR A 59 10.92 19.77 -22.95
C THR A 59 12.26 19.33 -22.33
N TYR A 60 12.94 18.37 -22.96
CA TYR A 60 14.26 17.94 -22.48
C TYR A 60 15.33 19.04 -22.58
N ALA A 61 15.31 19.84 -23.66
CA ALA A 61 16.17 21.00 -23.78
C ALA A 61 15.90 22.01 -22.65
N GLY A 62 14.63 22.26 -22.32
CA GLY A 62 14.22 23.11 -21.20
C GLY A 62 14.74 22.59 -19.86
N TYR A 63 14.59 21.31 -19.55
CA TYR A 63 15.11 20.71 -18.33
C TYR A 63 16.63 20.76 -18.26
N THR A 64 17.32 20.49 -19.37
CA THR A 64 18.79 20.58 -19.42
C THR A 64 19.27 22.00 -19.14
N LEU A 65 18.62 23.01 -19.76
CA LEU A 65 18.94 24.39 -19.56
C LEU A 65 18.67 24.86 -18.13
N LEU A 66 17.58 24.40 -17.51
CA LEU A 66 17.25 24.67 -16.12
C LEU A 66 18.29 24.07 -15.18
N LEU A 67 18.71 22.82 -15.42
CA LEU A 67 19.74 22.16 -14.64
C LEU A 67 21.09 22.87 -14.77
N LEU A 68 21.49 23.20 -16.00
CA LEU A 68 22.74 23.96 -16.25
C LEU A 68 22.71 25.34 -15.59
N SER A 69 21.61 26.08 -15.67
CA SER A 69 21.46 27.38 -15.03
C SER A 69 21.56 27.28 -13.51
N THR A 70 20.98 26.25 -12.92
CA THR A 70 21.08 25.99 -11.47
C THR A 70 22.51 25.69 -11.06
N VAL A 71 23.22 24.85 -11.79
CA VAL A 71 24.63 24.54 -11.56
C VAL A 71 25.50 25.84 -11.70
N PHE A 72 25.26 26.59 -12.77
CA PHE A 72 25.97 27.85 -12.98
C PHE A 72 25.72 28.87 -11.87
N PHE A 73 24.49 28.94 -11.35
CA PHE A 73 24.17 29.80 -10.21
C PHE A 73 24.99 29.44 -8.95
N PHE A 74 25.18 28.14 -8.67
CA PHE A 74 26.01 27.72 -7.52
C PHE A 74 27.51 28.05 -7.71
N PHE A 75 28.03 27.94 -8.92
CA PHE A 75 29.45 28.16 -9.21
C PHE A 75 29.78 29.61 -9.50
N SER A 76 28.83 30.48 -9.78
CA SER A 76 29.07 31.89 -10.10
C SER A 76 29.75 32.63 -8.94
N PRO A 77 30.88 33.34 -9.21
CA PRO A 77 31.60 34.07 -8.16
C PRO A 77 30.81 35.23 -7.53
N GLN A 78 29.84 35.77 -8.27
CA GLN A 78 28.99 36.90 -7.85
C GLN A 78 27.66 36.44 -7.21
N SER A 79 27.42 35.13 -7.11
CA SER A 79 26.18 34.64 -6.56
C SER A 79 26.08 34.98 -5.06
N ARG A 80 24.88 35.40 -4.62
CA ARG A 80 24.57 35.66 -3.20
C ARG A 80 24.84 34.42 -2.34
N PHE A 81 24.68 33.25 -2.91
CA PHE A 81 24.94 31.97 -2.24
C PHE A 81 26.41 31.85 -1.84
N ARG A 82 27.35 32.20 -2.76
CA ARG A 82 28.79 32.18 -2.47
C ARG A 82 29.22 33.29 -1.52
N GLN A 83 28.53 34.44 -1.56
CA GLN A 83 28.74 35.54 -0.59
C GLN A 83 28.29 35.13 0.81
N LEU A 84 27.15 34.44 0.92
CA LEU A 84 26.66 33.90 2.18
C LEU A 84 27.55 32.82 2.75
N LEU A 85 28.08 31.93 1.91
CA LEU A 85 29.05 30.90 2.33
C LEU A 85 30.37 31.49 2.87
N LYS A 86 30.76 32.70 2.43
CA LYS A 86 31.94 33.42 2.93
C LYS A 86 31.67 34.29 4.15
N SER A 87 30.44 34.39 4.61
CA SER A 87 30.11 35.23 5.76
C SER A 87 30.67 34.63 7.05
N PRO A 88 31.29 35.44 7.95
CA PRO A 88 31.85 34.94 9.20
C PRO A 88 30.80 34.37 10.16
N LEU A 89 29.52 34.73 9.97
CA LEU A 89 28.38 34.17 10.72
C LEU A 89 28.13 32.72 10.34
N LEU A 90 28.40 32.33 9.10
CA LEU A 90 28.20 30.93 8.65
C LEU A 90 29.33 30.02 9.11
N HIS A 91 30.57 30.52 9.23
CA HIS A 91 31.66 29.70 9.76
C HIS A 91 31.41 29.25 11.21
N ARG A 92 30.72 30.06 11.99
CA ARG A 92 30.28 29.67 13.35
C ARG A 92 29.10 28.75 13.34
N SER A 93 28.19 28.86 12.36
CA SER A 93 27.02 27.98 12.23
C SER A 93 27.30 26.71 11.40
N LEU A 94 28.32 26.70 10.54
CA LEU A 94 28.72 25.48 9.79
C LEU A 94 29.23 24.39 10.72
N THR A 95 29.95 24.75 11.79
CA THR A 95 30.29 23.78 12.84
C THR A 95 29.07 23.30 13.60
N VAL A 96 28.08 24.16 13.84
CA VAL A 96 26.82 23.79 14.48
C VAL A 96 25.96 22.94 13.52
N ILE A 97 25.89 23.29 12.23
CA ILE A 97 25.18 22.52 11.21
C ILE A 97 25.87 21.18 10.95
N LEU A 98 27.20 21.10 10.91
CA LEU A 98 27.96 19.86 10.82
C LEU A 98 27.79 19.00 12.09
N LEU A 99 27.73 19.62 13.27
CA LEU A 99 27.43 18.93 14.52
C LEU A 99 25.98 18.43 14.54
N LEU A 100 25.01 19.23 14.08
CA LEU A 100 23.62 18.81 13.95
C LEU A 100 23.44 17.72 12.89
N PHE A 101 24.20 17.79 11.78
CA PHE A 101 24.22 16.74 10.76
C PHE A 101 24.92 15.47 11.25
N ALA A 102 26.05 15.59 11.96
CA ALA A 102 26.70 14.45 12.63
C ALA A 102 25.81 13.86 13.75
N PHE A 103 25.04 14.71 14.44
CA PHE A 103 24.04 14.27 15.42
C PHE A 103 22.85 13.61 14.78
N SER A 104 22.42 14.03 13.59
CA SER A 104 21.36 13.39 12.81
C SER A 104 21.79 12.06 12.20
N LEU A 105 23.06 11.88 11.88
CA LEU A 105 23.63 10.59 11.46
C LEU A 105 23.72 9.59 12.64
N ASN A 106 23.77 10.08 13.87
CA ASN A 106 23.71 9.28 15.09
C ASN A 106 22.32 9.17 15.68
N SER A 107 21.25 9.44 14.92
CA SER A 107 19.84 9.39 15.36
C SER A 107 19.34 8.00 15.78
N ASN A 108 20.23 7.01 15.88
CA ASN A 108 19.96 5.78 16.66
C ASN A 108 19.89 6.01 18.17
N PHE A 109 20.22 7.22 18.69
CA PHE A 109 20.36 7.48 20.14
C PHE A 109 19.13 8.09 20.81
N LEU A 110 18.10 8.51 20.05
CA LEU A 110 16.85 8.98 20.64
C LEU A 110 15.66 8.13 20.17
N LYS A 111 15.79 6.81 20.21
CA LYS A 111 14.60 5.99 20.43
C LYS A 111 14.16 6.29 21.86
N ALA A 112 13.23 7.23 22.01
CA ALA A 112 12.40 7.27 23.19
C ALA A 112 11.86 5.84 23.35
N ASN A 113 12.13 5.22 24.49
CA ASN A 113 11.67 3.90 24.89
C ASN A 113 10.14 3.92 25.12
N SER A 114 9.36 4.27 24.11
CA SER A 114 8.00 3.77 24.06
C SER A 114 8.13 2.28 23.74
N PRO A 115 7.55 1.40 24.56
CA PRO A 115 7.64 -0.03 24.31
C PRO A 115 7.17 -0.29 22.87
N SER A 116 8.05 -0.87 22.06
CA SER A 116 7.69 -1.25 20.69
C SER A 116 6.53 -2.22 20.76
N PRO A 117 5.53 -2.13 19.86
CA PRO A 117 4.43 -3.08 19.84
C PRO A 117 4.97 -4.48 19.63
N LYS A 118 4.25 -5.48 20.13
CA LYS A 118 4.61 -6.87 19.86
C LYS A 118 4.52 -7.15 18.37
N VAL A 119 5.53 -7.79 17.83
CA VAL A 119 5.61 -8.18 16.42
C VAL A 119 6.04 -9.64 16.30
N LEU A 120 5.71 -10.26 15.18
CA LEU A 120 6.27 -11.55 14.79
C LEU A 120 7.76 -11.41 14.46
N PRO A 121 8.56 -12.47 14.62
CA PRO A 121 9.87 -12.53 13.99
C PRO A 121 9.75 -12.22 12.50
N ARG A 122 10.69 -11.44 11.97
CA ARG A 122 10.65 -10.94 10.60
C ARG A 122 10.49 -12.05 9.57
N GLU A 123 11.19 -13.16 9.76
CA GLU A 123 11.09 -14.33 8.90
C GLU A 123 9.64 -14.87 8.79
N VAL A 124 8.93 -14.97 9.91
CA VAL A 124 7.53 -15.44 9.93
C VAL A 124 6.61 -14.44 9.23
N ALA A 125 6.85 -13.14 9.45
CA ALA A 125 6.08 -12.09 8.80
C ALA A 125 6.31 -12.07 7.28
N GLU A 126 7.53 -12.32 6.81
CA GLU A 126 7.89 -12.44 5.40
C GLU A 126 7.20 -13.67 4.76
N HIS A 127 7.23 -14.84 5.40
CA HIS A 127 6.48 -16.02 4.94
C HIS A 127 4.97 -15.75 4.83
N PHE A 128 4.42 -14.98 5.76
CA PHE A 128 3.02 -14.56 5.69
C PHE A 128 2.79 -13.61 4.51
N GLY A 129 3.69 -12.67 4.27
CA GLY A 129 3.67 -11.72 3.16
C GLY A 129 3.72 -12.38 1.78
N ASP A 130 4.32 -13.56 1.70
CA ASP A 130 4.48 -14.36 0.48
C ASP A 130 3.20 -15.08 0.03
N LEU A 131 2.17 -15.17 0.87
CA LEU A 131 0.87 -15.72 0.50
C LEU A 131 0.21 -14.84 -0.56
N TYR A 132 -0.64 -15.44 -1.39
CA TYR A 132 -1.48 -14.69 -2.32
C TYR A 132 -2.80 -14.29 -1.67
N ILE A 133 -3.31 -13.13 -2.07
CA ILE A 133 -4.60 -12.59 -1.63
C ILE A 133 -5.37 -12.05 -2.82
N LEU A 134 -6.70 -12.20 -2.82
CA LEU A 134 -7.57 -11.44 -3.72
C LEU A 134 -7.82 -10.06 -3.08
N TYR A 135 -7.20 -9.04 -3.67
CA TYR A 135 -7.29 -7.67 -3.22
C TYR A 135 -7.59 -6.72 -4.40
N ASN A 136 -8.61 -5.89 -4.27
CA ASN A 136 -9.05 -4.98 -5.35
C ASN A 136 -9.27 -5.70 -6.70
N ASN A 137 -9.97 -6.84 -6.67
CA ASN A 137 -10.27 -7.69 -7.83
C ASN A 137 -9.05 -8.22 -8.58
N ARG A 138 -7.89 -8.29 -7.93
CA ARG A 138 -6.68 -8.90 -8.49
C ARG A 138 -5.98 -9.77 -7.46
N ILE A 139 -5.32 -10.81 -7.96
CA ILE A 139 -4.48 -11.67 -7.14
C ILE A 139 -3.10 -11.01 -7.04
N CYS A 140 -2.63 -10.79 -5.83
CA CYS A 140 -1.31 -10.23 -5.58
C CYS A 140 -0.69 -10.86 -4.31
N PRO A 141 0.64 -10.74 -4.11
CA PRO A 141 1.25 -11.10 -2.85
C PRO A 141 0.64 -10.31 -1.69
N LEU A 142 0.46 -10.95 -0.55
CA LEU A 142 -0.12 -10.32 0.65
C LEU A 142 0.75 -9.15 1.15
N GLN A 143 2.04 -9.17 0.85
CA GLN A 143 2.95 -8.04 1.03
C GLN A 143 2.42 -6.75 0.39
N THR A 144 1.79 -6.83 -0.80
CA THR A 144 1.19 -5.65 -1.47
C THR A 144 0.06 -5.08 -0.63
N PHE A 145 -0.83 -5.94 -0.13
CA PHE A 145 -1.90 -5.52 0.77
C PHE A 145 -1.35 -4.94 2.08
N ALA A 146 -0.36 -5.58 2.69
CA ALA A 146 0.29 -5.11 3.92
C ALA A 146 0.87 -3.71 3.75
N ARG A 147 1.49 -3.43 2.60
CA ARG A 147 2.03 -2.11 2.25
C ARG A 147 0.93 -1.07 2.14
N ASP A 148 -0.13 -1.36 1.38
CA ASP A 148 -1.25 -0.45 1.19
C ASP A 148 -1.97 -0.16 2.51
N PHE A 149 -2.17 -1.20 3.34
CA PHE A 149 -2.73 -1.10 4.69
C PHE A 149 -1.89 -0.17 5.58
N THR A 150 -0.58 -0.37 5.62
CA THR A 150 0.33 0.45 6.44
C THR A 150 0.35 1.91 5.97
N ILE A 151 0.40 2.14 4.64
CA ILE A 151 0.32 3.49 4.06
C ILE A 151 -1.03 4.15 4.36
N LYS A 152 -2.13 3.41 4.25
CA LYS A 152 -3.48 3.93 4.56
C LYS A 152 -3.60 4.38 6.00
N LEU A 153 -3.05 3.60 6.94
CA LEU A 153 -3.11 3.92 8.35
C LEU A 153 -2.13 5.03 8.75
N TYR A 154 -0.86 4.85 8.44
CA TYR A 154 0.23 5.67 8.96
C TYR A 154 0.67 6.77 8.00
N GLY A 155 0.51 6.56 6.68
CA GLY A 155 0.96 7.48 5.63
C GLY A 155 2.38 7.17 5.12
N SER A 156 3.02 6.09 5.58
CA SER A 156 4.30 5.57 5.12
C SER A 156 4.24 4.05 5.04
N SER A 157 5.09 3.44 4.23
CA SER A 157 5.18 1.98 4.10
C SER A 157 5.90 1.29 5.27
N SER A 158 6.45 2.03 6.22
CA SER A 158 7.10 1.48 7.42
C SER A 158 6.65 2.24 8.67
N TYR A 159 6.58 1.55 9.81
CA TYR A 159 6.21 2.12 11.09
C TYR A 159 7.27 1.80 12.16
N LYS A 160 7.92 2.82 12.72
CA LYS A 160 8.98 2.65 13.75
C LYS A 160 10.10 1.65 13.35
N GLY A 161 10.40 1.56 12.06
CA GLY A 161 11.39 0.62 11.50
C GLY A 161 10.87 -0.79 11.23
N LEU A 162 9.58 -1.04 11.47
CA LEU A 162 8.89 -2.29 11.14
C LEU A 162 8.50 -2.34 9.66
N THR A 163 8.55 -3.52 9.07
CA THR A 163 8.09 -3.76 7.71
C THR A 163 6.56 -3.76 7.63
N PRO A 164 5.96 -3.59 6.45
CA PRO A 164 4.51 -3.67 6.29
C PRO A 164 3.93 -5.00 6.77
N GLU A 165 4.66 -6.11 6.54
CA GLU A 165 4.26 -7.45 6.95
C GLU A 165 4.26 -7.59 8.47
N GLU A 166 5.26 -7.01 9.15
CA GLU A 166 5.33 -6.96 10.61
C GLU A 166 4.18 -6.13 11.20
N VAL A 167 3.80 -5.02 10.52
CA VAL A 167 2.65 -4.20 10.93
C VAL A 167 1.35 -4.97 10.76
N LEU A 168 1.11 -5.57 9.59
CA LEU A 168 -0.12 -6.33 9.31
C LEU A 168 -0.28 -7.52 10.25
N THR A 169 0.77 -8.33 10.40
CA THR A 169 0.77 -9.49 11.30
C THR A 169 0.67 -9.09 12.76
N GLY A 170 1.19 -7.93 13.11
CA GLY A 170 1.02 -7.32 14.43
C GLY A 170 -0.46 -7.09 14.77
N TRP A 171 -1.23 -6.51 13.85
CA TRP A 171 -2.68 -6.33 14.01
C TRP A 171 -3.45 -7.65 14.05
N LEU A 172 -3.04 -8.64 13.25
CA LEU A 172 -3.70 -9.95 13.20
C LEU A 172 -3.49 -10.77 14.47
N PHE A 173 -2.28 -10.81 15.01
CA PHE A 173 -1.90 -11.76 16.07
C PHE A 173 -1.65 -11.11 17.43
N TYR A 174 -1.43 -9.79 17.49
CA TYR A 174 -1.13 -9.08 18.73
C TYR A 174 -2.03 -7.86 18.93
N TYR A 175 -3.32 -8.01 18.64
CA TYR A 175 -4.33 -6.96 18.71
C TYR A 175 -4.27 -6.12 20.00
N ASP A 176 -4.15 -6.75 21.16
CA ASP A 176 -4.10 -6.06 22.46
C ASP A 176 -2.90 -5.12 22.62
N SER A 177 -1.80 -5.43 21.97
CA SER A 177 -0.63 -4.54 21.91
C SER A 177 -0.87 -3.40 20.92
N TRP A 178 -1.38 -3.72 19.73
CA TRP A 178 -1.54 -2.78 18.62
C TRP A 178 -2.70 -1.80 18.79
N LYS A 179 -3.78 -2.15 19.46
CA LYS A 179 -4.89 -1.23 19.75
C LYS A 179 -4.46 0.01 20.54
N ASN A 180 -3.31 -0.05 21.22
CA ASN A 180 -2.74 1.05 21.99
C ASN A 180 -1.66 1.85 21.23
N GLU A 181 -1.29 1.43 20.01
CA GLU A 181 -0.27 2.11 19.21
C GLU A 181 -0.83 3.32 18.47
N PRO A 182 -0.18 4.51 18.55
CA PRO A 182 -0.60 5.70 17.84
C PRO A 182 -0.17 5.66 16.38
N ILE A 183 -0.76 4.76 15.60
CA ILE A 183 -0.41 4.52 14.20
C ILE A 183 -1.43 5.10 13.20
N ILE A 184 -2.66 5.39 13.66
CA ILE A 184 -3.74 5.82 12.78
C ILE A 184 -3.66 7.32 12.55
N ARG A 185 -3.17 7.73 11.40
CA ARG A 185 -3.02 9.14 11.03
C ARG A 185 -4.37 9.79 10.76
N ILE A 186 -4.72 10.83 11.53
CA ILE A 186 -5.94 11.62 11.38
C ILE A 186 -5.57 13.01 10.87
N LYS A 187 -5.94 13.32 9.63
CA LYS A 187 -5.66 14.61 8.99
C LYS A 187 -6.69 15.68 9.37
N SER A 188 -7.94 15.27 9.52
CA SER A 188 -9.09 16.13 9.81
C SER A 188 -9.04 16.69 11.22
N ASN A 189 -9.17 18.00 11.36
CA ASN A 189 -9.29 18.65 12.67
C ASN A 189 -10.59 18.27 13.38
N GLU A 190 -11.70 18.16 12.62
CA GLU A 190 -12.99 17.77 13.19
C GLU A 190 -12.98 16.32 13.68
N ALA A 191 -12.43 15.39 12.89
CA ALA A 191 -12.26 14.00 13.34
C ALA A 191 -11.36 13.91 14.59
N ARG A 192 -10.29 14.73 14.70
CA ARG A 192 -9.43 14.77 15.89
C ARG A 192 -10.19 15.23 17.12
N LYS A 193 -11.05 16.24 16.98
CA LYS A 193 -11.90 16.72 18.09
C LYS A 193 -12.87 15.63 18.53
N LEU A 194 -13.54 14.96 17.59
CA LEU A 194 -14.48 13.87 17.90
C LEU A 194 -13.80 12.69 18.60
N LEU A 195 -12.57 12.38 18.21
CA LEU A 195 -11.76 11.33 18.83
C LEU A 195 -11.06 11.78 20.11
N GLU A 196 -11.10 13.07 20.45
CA GLU A 196 -10.46 13.67 21.63
C GLU A 196 -8.94 13.44 21.65
N ILE A 197 -8.28 13.58 20.49
CA ILE A 197 -6.84 13.45 20.34
C ILE A 197 -6.16 14.80 20.09
N GLU A 198 -5.04 15.05 20.79
CA GLU A 198 -4.27 16.29 20.63
C GLU A 198 -3.33 16.24 19.41
N GLY A 199 -2.83 15.05 19.07
CA GLY A 199 -1.87 14.85 17.98
C GLY A 199 -2.51 14.46 16.65
N ASN A 200 -1.64 14.16 15.65
CA ASN A 200 -2.07 13.73 14.32
C ASN A 200 -2.30 12.21 14.22
N TYR A 201 -2.05 11.46 15.28
CA TYR A 201 -2.14 10.01 15.29
C TYR A 201 -3.05 9.53 16.42
N ALA A 202 -4.06 8.77 16.06
CA ALA A 202 -4.96 8.08 16.97
C ALA A 202 -4.48 6.65 17.24
N ARG A 203 -4.91 6.13 18.37
CA ARG A 203 -4.89 4.71 18.70
C ARG A 203 -6.26 4.12 18.36
N LEU A 204 -6.34 2.82 18.11
CA LEU A 204 -7.66 2.21 17.87
C LEU A 204 -8.62 2.41 19.05
N LYS A 205 -8.12 2.34 20.27
CA LYS A 205 -8.93 2.58 21.47
C LYS A 205 -9.51 4.01 21.58
N ASP A 206 -8.89 5.00 20.92
CA ASP A 206 -9.36 6.37 20.98
C ASP A 206 -10.70 6.56 20.22
N TYR A 207 -11.07 5.61 19.36
CA TYR A 207 -12.35 5.56 18.66
C TYR A 207 -13.52 5.11 19.54
N ILE A 208 -13.23 4.51 20.68
CA ILE A 208 -14.22 3.97 21.59
C ILE A 208 -14.24 4.85 22.86
N SER A 209 -15.43 5.24 23.27
CA SER A 209 -15.62 6.00 24.51
C SER A 209 -15.44 5.13 25.76
N THR A 210 -15.36 5.75 26.92
CA THR A 210 -15.31 5.05 28.22
C THR A 210 -16.51 4.16 28.50
N ILE A 211 -17.65 4.41 27.85
CA ILE A 211 -18.88 3.62 27.92
C ILE A 211 -19.05 2.64 26.76
N ASN A 212 -17.95 2.32 26.06
CA ASN A 212 -17.90 1.40 24.91
C ASN A 212 -18.73 1.84 23.68
N GLU A 213 -19.04 3.13 23.53
CA GLU A 213 -19.69 3.63 22.33
C GLU A 213 -18.66 4.07 21.28
N TYR A 214 -19.00 3.87 20.01
CA TYR A 214 -18.19 4.33 18.89
C TYR A 214 -18.33 5.84 18.71
N LYS A 215 -17.26 6.60 18.92
CA LYS A 215 -17.30 8.07 18.97
C LYS A 215 -17.76 8.74 17.68
N LEU A 216 -17.50 8.13 16.51
CA LEU A 216 -17.90 8.69 15.22
C LEU A 216 -19.32 8.31 14.80
N GLU A 217 -20.03 7.43 15.53
CA GLU A 217 -21.32 6.86 15.14
C GLU A 217 -22.37 7.93 14.84
N LYS A 218 -22.54 8.88 15.75
CA LYS A 218 -23.53 9.97 15.58
C LYS A 218 -23.26 10.77 14.31
N MET A 219 -21.98 11.13 14.10
CA MET A 219 -21.59 11.92 12.94
C MET A 219 -21.71 11.13 11.63
N MET A 220 -21.38 9.84 11.64
CA MET A 220 -21.58 8.97 10.49
C MET A 220 -23.06 8.77 10.16
N ASN A 221 -23.96 8.74 11.16
CA ASN A 221 -25.40 8.70 10.94
C ASN A 221 -25.93 9.99 10.31
N HIS A 222 -25.46 11.17 10.75
CA HIS A 222 -25.79 12.47 10.13
C HIS A 222 -25.31 12.51 8.66
N ILE A 223 -24.11 12.01 8.39
CA ILE A 223 -23.59 11.91 7.01
C ILE A 223 -24.46 11.01 6.14
N ARG A 224 -24.90 9.86 6.66
CA ARG A 224 -25.78 8.90 5.96
C ARG A 224 -27.18 9.45 5.72
N SER A 225 -27.72 10.26 6.63
CA SER A 225 -29.02 10.94 6.47
C SER A 225 -28.97 12.13 5.50
N GLY A 226 -27.79 12.47 4.97
CA GLY A 226 -27.63 13.55 4.01
C GLY A 226 -27.55 14.95 4.64
N GLU A 227 -27.37 15.04 5.95
CA GLU A 227 -27.17 16.31 6.64
C GLU A 227 -25.83 16.95 6.27
N GLN A 228 -25.79 18.29 6.30
CA GLN A 228 -24.54 19.01 6.06
C GLN A 228 -23.61 18.89 7.27
N VAL A 229 -22.48 18.23 7.07
CA VAL A 229 -21.44 18.04 8.08
C VAL A 229 -20.17 18.75 7.67
N THR A 230 -19.58 19.47 8.61
CA THR A 230 -18.27 20.11 8.43
C THR A 230 -17.20 19.01 8.28
N ASP A 231 -16.39 19.10 7.20
CA ASP A 231 -15.32 18.15 6.90
C ASP A 231 -15.78 16.66 6.80
N LYS A 232 -16.93 16.46 6.13
CA LYS A 232 -17.50 15.13 5.85
C LYS A 232 -16.41 14.11 5.41
N ARG A 233 -15.58 14.50 4.43
CA ARG A 233 -14.55 13.63 3.85
C ARG A 233 -13.49 13.22 4.89
N GLY A 234 -13.11 14.11 5.78
CA GLY A 234 -12.11 13.80 6.81
C GLY A 234 -12.66 12.85 7.88
N ILE A 235 -13.94 12.94 8.19
CA ILE A 235 -14.62 12.04 9.14
C ILE A 235 -14.80 10.66 8.51
N GLU A 236 -15.23 10.60 7.24
CA GLU A 236 -15.34 9.35 6.48
C GLU A 236 -13.96 8.64 6.35
N GLU A 237 -12.85 9.38 6.11
CA GLU A 237 -11.50 8.81 6.08
C GLU A 237 -11.11 8.20 7.44
N ALA A 238 -11.49 8.85 8.54
CA ALA A 238 -11.22 8.32 9.88
C ALA A 238 -12.03 7.05 10.17
N ASP A 239 -13.32 7.03 9.82
CA ASP A 239 -14.22 5.88 9.95
C ASP A 239 -13.72 4.69 9.10
N GLU A 240 -13.31 4.95 7.86
CA GLU A 240 -12.76 3.93 6.97
C GLU A 240 -11.51 3.23 7.57
N LYS A 241 -10.61 3.99 8.22
CA LYS A 241 -9.42 3.41 8.86
C LYS A 241 -9.78 2.50 10.02
N PHE A 242 -10.76 2.88 10.83
CA PHE A 242 -11.28 2.03 11.91
C PHE A 242 -11.87 0.73 11.35
N ASN A 243 -12.70 0.83 10.31
CA ASN A 243 -13.35 -0.31 9.68
C ASN A 243 -12.34 -1.26 9.03
N ILE A 244 -11.32 -0.73 8.33
CA ILE A 244 -10.27 -1.56 7.72
C ILE A 244 -9.51 -2.35 8.80
N ILE A 245 -9.15 -1.73 9.93
CA ILE A 245 -8.49 -2.44 11.03
C ILE A 245 -9.37 -3.58 11.55
N ASN A 246 -10.66 -3.33 11.79
CA ASN A 246 -11.57 -4.35 12.27
C ASN A 246 -11.70 -5.50 11.27
N LEU A 247 -11.82 -5.22 9.97
CA LEU A 247 -11.89 -6.23 8.93
C LEU A 247 -10.60 -7.06 8.83
N VAL A 248 -9.44 -6.45 9.08
CA VAL A 248 -8.16 -7.16 9.16
C VAL A 248 -8.12 -8.03 10.40
N CYS A 249 -8.42 -7.48 11.58
CA CYS A 249 -8.38 -8.23 12.85
C CYS A 249 -9.35 -9.40 12.91
N THR A 250 -10.52 -9.29 12.25
CA THR A 250 -11.50 -10.39 12.12
C THR A 250 -11.13 -11.38 11.02
N GLY A 251 -10.12 -11.08 10.20
CA GLY A 251 -9.71 -11.89 9.05
C GLY A 251 -10.66 -11.77 7.85
N ALA A 252 -11.70 -10.93 7.90
CA ALA A 252 -12.67 -10.79 6.82
C ALA A 252 -12.07 -10.28 5.50
N MET A 253 -11.02 -9.44 5.57
CA MET A 253 -10.27 -9.00 4.39
C MET A 253 -9.27 -10.03 3.87
N MET A 254 -8.99 -11.09 4.62
CA MET A 254 -7.93 -12.06 4.31
C MET A 254 -8.44 -13.15 3.36
N LYS A 255 -8.85 -12.75 2.14
CA LYS A 255 -9.26 -13.67 1.08
C LYS A 255 -8.04 -14.38 0.47
N ILE A 256 -7.47 -15.31 1.24
CA ILE A 256 -6.25 -16.05 0.89
C ILE A 256 -6.50 -17.50 0.47
N PHE A 257 -7.74 -17.96 0.49
CA PHE A 257 -8.08 -19.34 0.15
C PHE A 257 -8.81 -19.41 -1.19
N PRO A 258 -8.09 -19.69 -2.31
CA PRO A 258 -8.72 -19.96 -3.58
C PRO A 258 -9.45 -21.30 -3.54
N CYS A 259 -10.61 -21.39 -4.17
CA CYS A 259 -11.35 -22.62 -4.37
C CYS A 259 -12.02 -22.63 -5.73
N ARG A 260 -11.79 -23.68 -6.50
CA ARG A 260 -12.55 -23.91 -7.74
C ARG A 260 -13.90 -24.50 -7.41
N ASN A 261 -14.94 -24.00 -8.10
CA ASN A 261 -16.26 -24.61 -7.98
C ASN A 261 -16.24 -26.04 -8.59
N ILE A 262 -17.25 -26.85 -8.23
CA ILE A 262 -17.34 -28.28 -8.68
C ILE A 262 -17.27 -28.41 -10.22
N ALA A 263 -17.80 -27.43 -10.96
CA ALA A 263 -17.71 -27.40 -12.41
C ALA A 263 -16.31 -27.03 -12.94
N GLY A 264 -15.34 -26.69 -12.07
CA GLY A 264 -13.97 -26.32 -12.40
C GLY A 264 -13.82 -25.02 -13.21
N LYS A 265 -14.91 -24.26 -13.42
CA LYS A 265 -14.96 -23.11 -14.35
C LYS A 265 -14.60 -21.78 -13.70
N THR A 266 -14.90 -21.61 -12.41
CA THR A 266 -14.63 -20.34 -11.71
C THR A 266 -13.76 -20.56 -10.49
N LEU A 267 -12.76 -19.69 -10.32
CA LEU A 267 -11.90 -19.64 -9.14
C LEU A 267 -12.38 -18.52 -8.24
N GLU A 268 -12.84 -18.85 -7.06
CA GLU A 268 -13.29 -17.89 -6.06
C GLU A 268 -12.32 -17.88 -4.88
N TRP A 269 -12.20 -16.72 -4.23
CA TRP A 269 -11.29 -16.53 -3.10
C TRP A 269 -12.07 -16.26 -1.84
N TYR A 270 -11.77 -17.01 -0.81
CA TYR A 270 -12.46 -16.95 0.48
C TYR A 270 -11.52 -16.51 1.59
N SER A 271 -12.09 -15.83 2.57
CA SER A 271 -11.50 -15.68 3.90
C SER A 271 -11.96 -16.83 4.80
N GLN A 272 -11.29 -16.97 5.94
CA GLN A 272 -11.70 -17.93 6.96
C GLN A 272 -13.13 -17.67 7.50
N SER A 273 -13.59 -16.41 7.45
CA SER A 273 -14.91 -15.98 7.99
C SER A 273 -16.01 -15.95 6.95
N ASP A 274 -15.71 -16.07 5.66
CA ASP A 274 -16.71 -16.04 4.60
C ASP A 274 -17.63 -17.26 4.66
N GLN A 275 -18.85 -17.11 4.12
CA GLN A 275 -19.75 -18.24 3.92
C GLN A 275 -19.21 -19.10 2.76
N LEU A 276 -18.82 -20.34 3.08
CA LEU A 276 -18.29 -21.29 2.11
C LEU A 276 -19.45 -22.03 1.41
N PRO A 277 -19.27 -22.46 0.13
CA PRO A 277 -20.24 -23.25 -0.60
C PRO A 277 -20.60 -24.55 0.13
N GLN A 278 -21.89 -24.92 0.10
CA GLN A 278 -22.39 -26.13 0.77
C GLN A 278 -21.90 -27.43 0.10
N ASP A 279 -21.59 -27.35 -1.16
CA ASP A 279 -21.09 -28.44 -1.99
C ASP A 279 -19.56 -28.56 -2.00
N MET A 280 -18.85 -27.76 -1.19
CA MET A 280 -17.40 -27.82 -1.04
C MET A 280 -16.98 -29.14 -0.40
N ASP A 281 -15.88 -29.72 -0.91
CA ASP A 281 -15.23 -30.86 -0.29
C ASP A 281 -14.90 -30.62 1.18
N ASN A 282 -15.22 -31.60 2.04
CA ASN A 282 -15.08 -31.46 3.49
C ASN A 282 -13.64 -31.18 3.94
N ASP A 283 -12.65 -31.79 3.29
CA ASP A 283 -11.23 -31.58 3.63
C ASP A 283 -10.80 -30.14 3.30
N LYS A 284 -11.27 -29.60 2.18
CA LYS A 284 -11.04 -28.19 1.81
C LYS A 284 -11.75 -27.26 2.79
N TRP A 285 -13.00 -27.58 3.15
CA TRP A 285 -13.75 -26.80 4.12
C TRP A 285 -13.03 -26.70 5.47
N VAL A 286 -12.58 -27.85 6.00
CA VAL A 286 -11.84 -27.91 7.27
C VAL A 286 -10.52 -27.14 7.13
N PHE A 287 -9.81 -27.30 6.02
CA PHE A 287 -8.56 -26.62 5.77
C PHE A 287 -8.75 -25.09 5.80
N ILE A 288 -9.70 -24.53 5.07
CA ILE A 288 -9.99 -23.10 5.05
C ILE A 288 -10.37 -22.59 6.45
N ARG A 289 -11.24 -23.29 7.17
CA ARG A 289 -11.73 -22.88 8.50
C ARG A 289 -10.67 -22.95 9.59
N LYS A 290 -9.72 -23.86 9.51
CA LYS A 290 -8.82 -24.18 10.62
C LYS A 290 -7.38 -23.72 10.43
N SER A 291 -6.92 -23.53 9.19
CA SER A 291 -5.50 -23.22 8.90
C SER A 291 -4.96 -22.02 9.66
N MET A 292 -5.67 -20.88 9.62
CA MET A 292 -5.22 -19.68 10.32
C MET A 292 -5.31 -19.81 11.85
N SER A 293 -6.25 -20.59 12.35
CA SER A 293 -6.33 -20.87 13.79
C SER A 293 -5.12 -21.68 14.25
N TYR A 294 -4.67 -22.66 13.48
CA TYR A 294 -3.45 -23.42 13.79
C TYR A 294 -2.19 -22.55 13.69
N VAL A 295 -2.11 -21.66 12.67
CA VAL A 295 -1.01 -20.68 12.59
C VAL A 295 -0.97 -19.82 13.85
N ASN A 296 -2.13 -19.29 14.28
CA ASN A 296 -2.22 -18.50 15.50
C ASN A 296 -1.81 -19.29 16.76
N GLU A 297 -2.22 -20.55 16.87
CA GLU A 297 -1.81 -21.43 17.97
C GLU A 297 -0.29 -21.60 18.03
N MET A 298 0.36 -21.85 16.90
CA MET A 298 1.83 -21.99 16.84
C MET A 298 2.53 -20.67 17.22
N ILE A 299 1.97 -19.54 16.82
CA ILE A 299 2.48 -18.20 17.18
C ILE A 299 2.36 -17.97 18.70
N VAL A 300 1.21 -18.29 19.29
CA VAL A 300 0.99 -18.16 20.74
C VAL A 300 1.96 -19.05 21.52
N MET A 301 2.20 -20.27 21.02
CA MET A 301 3.18 -21.21 21.60
C MET A 301 4.63 -20.84 21.30
N LYS A 302 4.90 -19.77 20.52
CA LYS A 302 6.22 -19.36 20.04
C LYS A 302 6.95 -20.42 19.19
N LYS A 303 6.20 -21.34 18.56
CA LYS A 303 6.70 -22.37 17.65
C LYS A 303 6.77 -21.81 16.22
N TYR A 304 7.66 -20.85 16.01
CA TYR A 304 7.72 -20.08 14.77
C TYR A 304 8.06 -20.93 13.53
N ASN A 305 8.92 -21.93 13.67
CA ASN A 305 9.24 -22.86 12.58
C ASN A 305 8.00 -23.65 12.13
N ASP A 306 7.18 -24.12 13.08
CA ASP A 306 5.93 -24.82 12.76
C ASP A 306 4.91 -23.88 12.12
N ALA A 307 4.87 -22.60 12.54
CA ALA A 307 4.05 -21.58 11.90
C ALA A 307 4.46 -21.37 10.43
N CYS A 308 5.78 -21.25 10.14
CA CYS A 308 6.29 -21.14 8.77
C CYS A 308 5.91 -22.37 7.91
N LEU A 309 6.04 -23.59 8.45
CA LEU A 309 5.64 -24.81 7.75
C LEU A 309 4.14 -24.83 7.43
N LEU A 310 3.29 -24.30 8.31
CA LEU A 310 1.85 -24.17 8.04
C LEU A 310 1.57 -23.13 6.96
N LEU A 311 2.27 -21.99 6.98
CA LEU A 311 2.16 -20.97 5.94
C LEU A 311 2.60 -21.50 4.56
N GLU A 312 3.67 -22.29 4.51
CA GLU A 312 4.08 -22.98 3.29
C GLU A 312 3.02 -23.97 2.78
N LYS A 313 2.33 -24.68 3.67
CA LYS A 313 1.21 -25.56 3.29
C LYS A 313 0.06 -24.75 2.67
N ILE A 314 -0.26 -23.59 3.24
CA ILE A 314 -1.27 -22.68 2.67
C ILE A 314 -0.81 -22.20 1.29
N LYS A 315 0.45 -21.81 1.13
CA LYS A 315 1.00 -21.38 -0.16
C LYS A 315 0.95 -22.49 -1.22
N LYS A 316 1.30 -23.72 -0.87
CA LYS A 316 1.18 -24.89 -1.76
C LYS A 316 -0.27 -25.16 -2.15
N TYR A 317 -1.22 -25.02 -1.20
CA TYR A 317 -2.64 -25.11 -1.50
C TYR A 317 -3.07 -24.04 -2.52
N GLN A 318 -2.66 -22.78 -2.32
CA GLN A 318 -2.95 -21.70 -3.26
C GLN A 318 -2.43 -22.00 -4.67
N GLN A 319 -1.19 -22.46 -4.79
CA GLN A 319 -0.59 -22.84 -6.08
C GLN A 319 -1.39 -23.96 -6.74
N LYS A 320 -1.69 -25.04 -6.02
CA LYS A 320 -2.48 -26.16 -6.53
C LYS A 320 -3.85 -25.75 -7.06
N GLU A 321 -4.56 -24.88 -6.35
CA GLU A 321 -5.90 -24.43 -6.78
C GLU A 321 -5.83 -23.42 -7.93
N CYS A 322 -4.74 -22.66 -8.05
CA CYS A 322 -4.56 -21.68 -9.12
C CYS A 322 -4.07 -22.33 -10.43
N ASP A 323 -3.19 -23.36 -10.35
CA ASP A 323 -2.56 -24.01 -11.50
C ASP A 323 -3.44 -25.11 -12.14
N GLY A 324 -4.43 -25.62 -11.44
CA GLY A 324 -5.41 -26.60 -11.91
C GLY A 324 -6.57 -25.92 -12.61
#